data_b91ef0bc7a6b82478a162b5474aeb393
#
_entry.id   b91ef0bc7a6b82478a162b5474aeb393
#
_cell.length_a   1.000
_cell.length_b   1.000
_cell.length_c   1.000
_cell.angle_alpha   90.00
_cell.angle_beta   90.00
_cell.angle_gamma   90.00
#
_symmetry.space_group_name_H-M   'P 1'
#
loop_
_entity.id
_entity.type
_entity.pdbx_description
1 polymer ?
#
loop_
_entity_poly.entity_id
_entity_poly.type
_entity_poly.pdbx_seq_one_letter_code
_entity_poly.pdbx_strand_id
1 'polypeptide(L)'
;MNMIVVNSYNEWDPLEEVIVGSVLGAGKMAFEPALSPFYPLNSEERSFHGAKVAEKEVMEAQEQLDNFAKVLENEGVIVRRPEVCDFCQPVKTPSFEVPFQNSSACPRDVLLVLGDEIIEAPMAQRARYFEYRAYRPLIKEYFRRGAKWTMAPKPTMSDELYTPNYSTENVYFDPVTHNSLTQFEPCFDAATFVRCGKDIFYQPDAVTNEFGAEWLQRHVGDRYRIHKMRFKDSHPEHLDTTLVPIRPGLVLTNPERPCLDGSIQLFKDNNWEVVDAPASIRSCLLYTSPSPRDAHES
;
A
#
# COMPACT_ATOMS: atom_id res chain seq x y z
N MET A 1 27.95 -1.20 21.25
CA MET A 1 27.11 -1.84 20.24
C MET A 1 26.19 -0.77 19.69
N ASN A 2 26.24 -0.47 18.38
CA ASN A 2 25.20 0.38 17.80
C ASN A 2 23.90 -0.42 17.86
N MET A 3 22.92 0.08 18.57
CA MET A 3 21.58 -0.50 18.54
C MET A 3 21.03 -0.40 17.10
N ILE A 4 20.67 -1.52 16.50
CA ILE A 4 19.98 -1.54 15.22
C ILE A 4 18.61 -0.95 15.46
N VAL A 5 18.32 0.21 14.87
CA VAL A 5 17.11 0.98 15.13
C VAL A 5 15.94 0.59 14.23
N VAL A 6 16.24 0.00 13.07
CA VAL A 6 15.28 -0.56 12.13
C VAL A 6 15.68 -1.99 11.87
N ASN A 7 14.81 -2.94 12.13
CA ASN A 7 15.11 -4.37 12.08
C ASN A 7 13.82 -5.17 11.84
N SER A 8 13.35 -5.20 10.59
CA SER A 8 12.09 -5.87 10.24
C SER A 8 12.26 -6.72 8.99
N TYR A 9 12.06 -8.04 9.13
CA TYR A 9 12.30 -9.02 8.07
C TYR A 9 11.04 -9.78 7.63
N ASN A 10 9.97 -9.70 8.40
CA ASN A 10 8.77 -10.50 8.17
C ASN A 10 7.52 -9.78 8.74
N GLU A 11 6.35 -10.41 8.57
CA GLU A 11 5.07 -9.84 9.00
C GLU A 11 4.61 -10.33 10.39
N TRP A 12 5.41 -11.17 11.11
CA TRP A 12 4.97 -11.83 12.35
C TRP A 12 5.88 -11.66 13.56
N ASP A 13 7.08 -11.11 13.42
CA ASP A 13 7.95 -10.88 14.57
C ASP A 13 7.32 -9.87 15.53
N PRO A 14 7.57 -9.98 16.85
CA PRO A 14 7.05 -9.02 17.82
C PRO A 14 7.40 -7.59 17.47
N LEU A 15 6.42 -6.69 17.52
CA LEU A 15 6.62 -5.27 17.30
C LEU A 15 7.28 -4.64 18.52
N GLU A 16 8.35 -3.88 18.30
CA GLU A 16 8.99 -3.04 19.31
C GLU A 16 8.63 -1.56 19.11
N GLU A 17 8.64 -1.09 17.85
CA GLU A 17 8.30 0.27 17.47
C GLU A 17 7.53 0.26 16.15
N VAL A 18 6.46 1.07 16.04
CA VAL A 18 5.61 1.12 14.85
C VAL A 18 5.16 2.55 14.56
N ILE A 19 4.99 2.87 13.28
CA ILE A 19 4.37 4.12 12.86
C ILE A 19 2.88 3.86 12.61
N VAL A 20 2.02 4.48 13.40
CA VAL A 20 0.57 4.52 13.18
C VAL A 20 0.25 5.84 12.46
N GLY A 21 -0.49 5.76 11.36
CA GLY A 21 -0.81 6.91 10.53
C GLY A 21 -1.73 7.95 11.18
N SER A 22 -2.03 9.01 10.43
CA SER A 22 -2.95 10.07 10.85
C SER A 22 -3.79 10.54 9.67
N VAL A 23 -5.06 10.84 9.93
CA VAL A 23 -5.98 11.46 8.96
C VAL A 23 -6.13 12.96 9.15
N LEU A 24 -5.43 13.55 10.12
CA LEU A 24 -5.46 14.99 10.32
C LEU A 24 -4.93 15.71 9.08
N GLY A 25 -5.70 16.66 8.58
CA GLY A 25 -5.40 17.40 7.35
C GLY A 25 -5.71 16.63 6.06
N ALA A 26 -6.42 15.50 6.11
CA ALA A 26 -6.76 14.69 4.94
C ALA A 26 -7.57 15.44 3.89
N GLY A 27 -7.24 15.20 2.63
CA GLY A 27 -8.02 15.57 1.47
C GLY A 27 -8.73 14.35 0.88
N LYS A 28 -9.81 14.59 0.15
CA LYS A 28 -10.51 13.59 -0.66
C LYS A 28 -10.05 13.74 -2.10
N MET A 29 -9.34 12.73 -2.59
CA MET A 29 -8.72 12.76 -3.91
C MET A 29 -9.74 12.99 -5.02
N ALA A 30 -9.38 13.79 -6.03
CA ALA A 30 -10.09 13.83 -7.30
C ALA A 30 -9.92 12.49 -8.04
N PHE A 31 -10.80 12.22 -9.00
CA PHE A 31 -10.55 11.11 -9.92
C PHE A 31 -9.27 11.36 -10.71
N GLU A 32 -8.46 10.33 -10.82
CA GLU A 32 -7.23 10.31 -11.62
C GLU A 32 -7.04 8.94 -12.30
N PRO A 33 -6.18 8.82 -13.33
CA PRO A 33 -6.05 7.56 -14.09
C PRO A 33 -5.73 6.33 -13.24
N ALA A 34 -4.96 6.47 -12.17
CA ALA A 34 -4.65 5.37 -11.24
C ALA A 34 -5.89 4.79 -10.54
N LEU A 35 -6.98 5.53 -10.45
CA LEU A 35 -8.23 5.09 -9.84
C LEU A 35 -9.16 4.35 -10.82
N SER A 36 -8.76 4.25 -12.09
CA SER A 36 -9.58 3.60 -13.13
C SER A 36 -9.98 2.16 -12.82
N PRO A 37 -9.17 1.34 -12.12
CA PRO A 37 -9.58 -0.02 -11.75
C PRO A 37 -10.79 -0.08 -10.82
N PHE A 38 -11.02 0.96 -10.03
CA PHE A 38 -12.03 0.97 -8.97
C PHE A 38 -13.35 1.60 -9.39
N TYR A 39 -13.35 2.35 -10.50
CA TYR A 39 -14.52 3.10 -10.95
C TYR A 39 -14.87 2.77 -12.41
N PRO A 40 -16.10 2.30 -12.69
CA PRO A 40 -16.59 2.08 -14.06
C PRO A 40 -16.45 3.30 -14.95
N LEU A 41 -16.33 3.10 -16.28
CA LEU A 41 -16.11 4.19 -17.23
C LEU A 41 -17.20 5.29 -17.17
N ASN A 42 -18.45 4.90 -16.90
CA ASN A 42 -19.59 5.80 -16.88
C ASN A 42 -20.01 6.18 -15.44
N SER A 43 -19.18 5.93 -14.44
CA SER A 43 -19.50 6.25 -13.07
C SER A 43 -19.37 7.75 -12.78
N GLU A 44 -20.21 8.26 -11.88
CA GLU A 44 -20.18 9.67 -11.45
C GLU A 44 -18.86 10.00 -10.73
N GLU A 45 -18.25 9.02 -10.07
CA GLU A 45 -16.99 9.17 -9.37
C GLU A 45 -15.85 9.61 -10.30
N ARG A 46 -15.91 9.27 -11.60
CA ARG A 46 -14.92 9.76 -12.59
C ARG A 46 -15.01 11.26 -12.85
N SER A 47 -16.10 11.91 -12.50
CA SER A 47 -16.27 13.38 -12.55
C SER A 47 -15.93 14.06 -11.23
N PHE A 48 -15.56 13.32 -10.20
CA PHE A 48 -15.26 13.90 -8.90
C PHE A 48 -13.96 14.69 -8.91
N HIS A 49 -14.04 15.97 -8.53
CA HIS A 49 -12.90 16.90 -8.57
C HIS A 49 -12.15 17.01 -7.24
N GLY A 50 -12.39 16.10 -6.31
CA GLY A 50 -11.81 16.16 -4.98
C GLY A 50 -12.55 17.14 -4.05
N ALA A 51 -12.30 17.00 -2.77
CA ALA A 51 -12.89 17.83 -1.74
C ALA A 51 -12.03 17.83 -0.46
N LYS A 52 -12.32 18.74 0.45
CA LYS A 52 -11.89 18.60 1.84
C LYS A 52 -12.75 17.53 2.51
N VAL A 53 -12.14 16.64 3.27
CA VAL A 53 -12.89 15.69 4.11
C VAL A 53 -13.63 16.46 5.21
N ALA A 54 -14.87 16.08 5.50
CA ALA A 54 -15.64 16.72 6.56
C ALA A 54 -14.94 16.58 7.92
N GLU A 55 -14.92 17.61 8.72
CA GLU A 55 -14.21 17.62 10.01
C GLU A 55 -14.68 16.49 10.94
N LYS A 56 -15.98 16.19 10.94
CA LYS A 56 -16.55 15.09 11.71
C LYS A 56 -15.94 13.74 11.28
N GLU A 57 -15.86 13.47 9.98
CA GLU A 57 -15.28 12.23 9.44
C GLU A 57 -13.80 12.11 9.81
N VAL A 58 -13.04 13.22 9.71
CA VAL A 58 -11.63 13.26 10.11
C VAL A 58 -11.48 12.93 11.59
N MET A 59 -12.31 13.52 12.46
CA MET A 59 -12.20 13.31 13.91
C MET A 59 -12.59 11.89 14.32
N GLU A 60 -13.63 11.32 13.72
CA GLU A 60 -14.05 9.93 13.97
C GLU A 60 -12.98 8.93 13.53
N ALA A 61 -12.41 9.11 12.34
CA ALA A 61 -11.33 8.26 11.85
C ALA A 61 -10.02 8.42 12.66
N GLN A 62 -9.70 9.66 13.08
CA GLN A 62 -8.54 9.89 13.94
C GLN A 62 -8.70 9.23 15.31
N GLU A 63 -9.88 9.29 15.91
CA GLU A 63 -10.17 8.59 17.18
C GLU A 63 -9.95 7.08 17.06
N GLN A 64 -10.34 6.47 15.94
CA GLN A 64 -10.09 5.04 15.69
C GLN A 64 -8.59 4.73 15.61
N LEU A 65 -7.81 5.55 14.89
CA LEU A 65 -6.35 5.41 14.84
C LEU A 65 -5.69 5.63 16.20
N ASP A 66 -6.21 6.55 17.00
CA ASP A 66 -5.69 6.81 18.35
C ASP A 66 -6.03 5.67 19.32
N ASN A 67 -7.21 5.07 19.18
CA ASN A 67 -7.57 3.88 19.94
C ASN A 67 -6.73 2.67 19.53
N PHE A 68 -6.44 2.49 18.24
CA PHE A 68 -5.51 1.47 17.77
C PHE A 68 -4.10 1.69 18.34
N ALA A 69 -3.61 2.92 18.33
CA ALA A 69 -2.33 3.28 18.94
C ALA A 69 -2.28 2.90 20.42
N LYS A 70 -3.33 3.20 21.20
CA LYS A 70 -3.43 2.82 22.62
C LYS A 70 -3.39 1.30 22.83
N VAL A 71 -4.02 0.51 21.94
CA VAL A 71 -3.94 -0.95 22.02
C VAL A 71 -2.49 -1.41 21.91
N LEU A 72 -1.76 -0.89 20.93
CA LEU A 72 -0.34 -1.23 20.73
C LEU A 72 0.54 -0.78 21.90
N GLU A 73 0.32 0.43 22.41
CA GLU A 73 1.04 0.96 23.58
C GLU A 73 0.79 0.11 24.84
N ASN A 74 -0.44 -0.39 25.03
CA ASN A 74 -0.77 -1.29 26.13
C ASN A 74 -0.05 -2.64 26.05
N GLU A 75 0.29 -3.08 24.82
CA GLU A 75 1.12 -4.26 24.57
C GLU A 75 2.64 -3.96 24.65
N GLY A 76 3.01 -2.74 25.04
CA GLY A 76 4.40 -2.32 25.21
C GLY A 76 5.11 -1.87 23.94
N VAL A 77 4.38 -1.67 22.83
CA VAL A 77 4.93 -1.20 21.58
C VAL A 77 5.11 0.33 21.62
N ILE A 78 6.25 0.82 21.15
CA ILE A 78 6.48 2.26 20.99
C ILE A 78 5.74 2.72 19.74
N VAL A 79 4.71 3.54 19.91
CA VAL A 79 3.96 4.10 18.76
C VAL A 79 4.52 5.46 18.37
N ARG A 80 4.80 5.61 17.09
CA ARG A 80 5.23 6.87 16.46
C ARG A 80 4.12 7.40 15.55
N ARG A 81 4.03 8.71 15.45
CA ARG A 81 3.02 9.37 14.59
C ARG A 81 3.71 10.24 13.53
N PRO A 82 3.18 10.29 12.30
CA PRO A 82 3.68 11.23 11.28
C PRO A 82 3.42 12.67 11.69
N GLU A 83 4.14 13.59 11.07
CA GLU A 83 3.84 15.01 11.17
C GLU A 83 2.50 15.32 10.49
N VAL A 84 1.70 16.17 11.12
CA VAL A 84 0.43 16.62 10.52
C VAL A 84 0.73 17.55 9.36
N CYS A 85 0.30 17.14 8.16
CA CYS A 85 0.42 17.90 6.93
C CYS A 85 -0.97 18.30 6.42
N ASP A 86 -1.06 19.47 5.78
CA ASP A 86 -2.28 19.88 5.09
C ASP A 86 -2.31 19.28 3.68
N PHE A 87 -3.04 18.18 3.53
CA PHE A 87 -3.25 17.48 2.27
C PHE A 87 -4.39 18.07 1.41
N CYS A 88 -5.08 19.10 1.92
CA CYS A 88 -6.08 19.84 1.15
C CYS A 88 -5.45 20.88 0.20
N GLN A 89 -4.13 21.07 0.25
CA GLN A 89 -3.44 21.97 -0.68
C GLN A 89 -3.22 21.30 -2.04
N PRO A 90 -3.45 22.02 -3.15
CA PRO A 90 -3.18 21.50 -4.47
C PRO A 90 -1.67 21.28 -4.67
N VAL A 91 -1.35 20.31 -5.53
CA VAL A 91 0.02 20.06 -5.97
C VAL A 91 0.09 20.23 -7.47
N LYS A 92 1.13 20.94 -7.93
CA LYS A 92 1.45 21.11 -9.34
C LYS A 92 2.91 20.77 -9.58
N THR A 93 3.13 19.89 -10.54
CA THR A 93 4.45 19.48 -11.03
C THR A 93 4.53 19.77 -12.53
N PRO A 94 5.67 19.58 -13.19
CA PRO A 94 5.73 19.69 -14.65
C PRO A 94 4.83 18.71 -15.41
N SER A 95 4.48 17.56 -14.79
CA SER A 95 3.80 16.45 -15.48
C SER A 95 2.35 16.24 -15.04
N PHE A 96 1.96 16.73 -13.86
CA PHE A 96 0.60 16.55 -13.34
C PHE A 96 0.20 17.66 -12.36
N GLU A 97 -1.11 17.77 -12.17
CA GLU A 97 -1.71 18.63 -11.15
C GLU A 97 -2.84 17.88 -10.45
N VAL A 98 -2.92 17.98 -9.12
CA VAL A 98 -4.04 17.46 -8.33
C VAL A 98 -4.55 18.53 -7.37
N PRO A 99 -5.86 18.72 -7.26
CA PRO A 99 -6.46 19.76 -6.42
C PRO A 99 -6.39 19.41 -4.93
N PHE A 100 -6.44 18.12 -4.60
CA PHE A 100 -6.36 17.58 -3.25
C PHE A 100 -5.44 16.37 -3.23
N GLN A 101 -4.66 16.25 -2.17
CA GLN A 101 -3.88 15.06 -1.86
C GLN A 101 -4.70 14.13 -0.96
N ASN A 102 -4.15 12.96 -0.56
CA ASN A 102 -4.86 12.02 0.30
C ASN A 102 -4.64 12.32 1.79
N SER A 103 -3.79 11.54 2.46
CA SER A 103 -3.55 11.64 3.91
C SER A 103 -2.23 10.95 4.29
N SER A 104 -1.92 10.92 5.57
CA SER A 104 -0.83 10.08 6.12
C SER A 104 -1.38 8.89 6.94
N ALA A 105 -2.56 8.38 6.60
CA ALA A 105 -3.20 7.30 7.34
C ALA A 105 -2.50 5.95 7.17
N CYS A 106 -1.91 5.69 6.00
CA CYS A 106 -1.41 4.38 5.58
C CYS A 106 0.13 4.37 5.42
N PRO A 107 0.91 4.38 6.53
CA PRO A 107 2.38 4.36 6.45
C PRO A 107 2.92 3.13 5.72
N ARG A 108 2.22 1.98 5.79
CA ARG A 108 2.62 0.72 5.17
C ARG A 108 2.66 0.80 3.64
N ASP A 109 1.84 1.67 3.02
CA ASP A 109 1.82 1.86 1.57
C ASP A 109 3.02 2.67 1.10
N VAL A 110 3.46 3.62 1.93
CA VAL A 110 4.51 4.60 1.60
C VAL A 110 5.90 4.11 1.97
N LEU A 111 6.03 3.27 3.00
CA LEU A 111 7.29 2.86 3.59
C LEU A 111 7.44 1.34 3.59
N LEU A 112 8.34 0.84 2.75
CA LEU A 112 8.76 -0.55 2.77
C LEU A 112 9.99 -0.70 3.68
N VAL A 113 9.86 -1.49 4.74
CA VAL A 113 10.98 -1.79 5.63
C VAL A 113 11.52 -3.18 5.32
N LEU A 114 12.79 -3.27 4.92
CA LEU A 114 13.49 -4.52 4.63
C LEU A 114 14.76 -4.62 5.45
N GLY A 115 14.72 -5.42 6.52
CA GLY A 115 15.82 -5.54 7.46
C GLY A 115 16.14 -4.20 8.14
N ASP A 116 17.29 -3.64 7.87
CA ASP A 116 17.80 -2.37 8.42
C ASP A 116 17.53 -1.15 7.55
N GLU A 117 16.77 -1.32 6.46
CA GLU A 117 16.54 -0.30 5.44
C GLU A 117 15.07 0.12 5.37
N ILE A 118 14.85 1.44 5.32
CA ILE A 118 13.55 2.05 5.01
C ILE A 118 13.59 2.52 3.56
N ILE A 119 12.69 2.01 2.72
CA ILE A 119 12.56 2.38 1.33
C ILE A 119 11.26 3.18 1.17
N GLU A 120 11.35 4.42 0.72
CA GLU A 120 10.19 5.23 0.37
C GLU A 120 9.67 4.77 -1.00
N ALA A 121 8.43 4.31 -1.04
CA ALA A 121 7.76 3.85 -2.26
C ALA A 121 7.50 5.01 -3.23
N PRO A 122 7.54 4.74 -4.56
CA PRO A 122 7.29 5.77 -5.56
C PRO A 122 5.83 6.22 -5.62
N MET A 123 4.88 5.36 -5.23
CA MET A 123 3.43 5.53 -5.28
C MET A 123 2.89 5.59 -6.72
N ALA A 124 1.70 5.03 -6.93
CA ALA A 124 1.05 5.03 -8.25
C ALA A 124 0.04 6.18 -8.43
N GLN A 125 -0.50 6.68 -7.33
CA GLN A 125 -1.52 7.73 -7.35
C GLN A 125 -0.85 9.10 -7.22
N ARG A 126 -1.20 10.03 -8.12
CA ARG A 126 -0.68 11.41 -8.12
C ARG A 126 -1.00 12.14 -6.82
N ALA A 127 -2.20 11.93 -6.29
CA ALA A 127 -2.64 12.51 -5.03
C ALA A 127 -1.83 12.02 -3.82
N ARG A 128 -1.18 10.85 -3.93
CA ARG A 128 -0.35 10.24 -2.89
C ARG A 128 1.16 10.49 -3.07
N TYR A 129 1.56 11.11 -4.15
CA TYR A 129 2.96 11.28 -4.55
C TYR A 129 3.84 11.92 -3.45
N PHE A 130 3.29 12.83 -2.66
CA PHE A 130 3.99 13.55 -1.61
C PHE A 130 3.65 13.12 -0.17
N GLU A 131 2.94 12.01 0.03
CA GLU A 131 2.61 11.51 1.38
C GLU A 131 3.84 11.24 2.25
N TYR A 132 4.96 10.82 1.65
CA TYR A 132 6.22 10.62 2.34
C TYR A 132 6.67 11.84 3.18
N ARG A 133 6.21 13.05 2.87
CA ARG A 133 6.56 14.28 3.60
C ARG A 133 6.17 14.21 5.05
N ALA A 134 5.02 13.64 5.36
CA ALA A 134 4.53 13.49 6.73
C ALA A 134 5.43 12.57 7.58
N TYR A 135 6.08 11.61 6.94
CA TYR A 135 6.98 10.66 7.61
C TYR A 135 8.44 11.14 7.65
N ARG A 136 8.78 12.17 6.90
CA ARG A 136 10.16 12.64 6.72
C ARG A 136 10.88 13.00 8.04
N PRO A 137 10.26 13.59 9.06
CA PRO A 137 10.90 13.82 10.35
C PRO A 137 11.32 12.53 11.04
N LEU A 138 10.45 11.51 11.05
CA LEU A 138 10.73 10.18 11.62
C LEU A 138 11.86 9.48 10.88
N ILE A 139 11.81 9.46 9.55
CA ILE A 139 12.84 8.83 8.73
C ILE A 139 14.21 9.47 8.96
N LYS A 140 14.28 10.81 9.05
CA LYS A 140 15.52 11.52 9.40
C LYS A 140 16.04 11.14 10.78
N GLU A 141 15.16 10.94 11.75
CA GLU A 141 15.55 10.48 13.09
C GLU A 141 16.11 9.06 13.02
N TYR A 142 15.43 8.12 12.35
CA TYR A 142 15.89 6.74 12.17
C TYR A 142 17.25 6.70 11.44
N PHE A 143 17.41 7.50 10.40
CA PHE A 143 18.69 7.61 9.68
C PHE A 143 19.83 8.08 10.59
N ARG A 144 19.61 9.12 11.42
CA ARG A 144 20.63 9.59 12.38
C ARG A 144 20.96 8.55 13.44
N ARG A 145 20.04 7.63 13.72
CA ARG A 145 20.22 6.50 14.65
C ARG A 145 20.81 5.26 13.97
N GLY A 146 21.13 5.32 12.67
CA GLY A 146 21.86 4.29 11.93
C GLY A 146 21.05 3.44 10.96
N ALA A 147 19.75 3.71 10.75
CA ALA A 147 18.97 3.05 9.71
C ALA A 147 19.45 3.45 8.32
N LYS A 148 19.35 2.53 7.37
CA LYS A 148 19.48 2.87 5.96
C LYS A 148 18.19 3.52 5.47
N TRP A 149 18.34 4.48 4.57
CA TRP A 149 17.22 5.21 4.00
C TRP A 149 17.42 5.38 2.50
N THR A 150 16.49 4.86 1.72
CA THR A 150 16.47 4.94 0.27
C THR A 150 15.14 5.50 -0.20
N MET A 151 15.15 6.34 -1.22
CA MET A 151 13.96 6.70 -1.97
C MET A 151 14.01 5.93 -3.29
N ALA A 152 12.98 5.14 -3.60
CA ALA A 152 12.84 4.54 -4.91
C ALA A 152 12.70 5.64 -5.99
N PRO A 153 13.07 5.36 -7.25
CA PRO A 153 12.91 6.34 -8.32
C PRO A 153 11.48 6.87 -8.36
N LYS A 154 11.32 8.16 -8.17
CA LYS A 154 10.00 8.80 -8.29
C LYS A 154 9.64 8.92 -9.77
N PRO A 155 8.53 8.31 -10.24
CA PRO A 155 8.08 8.46 -11.63
C PRO A 155 7.67 9.90 -11.90
N THR A 156 7.71 10.30 -13.16
CA THR A 156 7.24 11.63 -13.60
C THR A 156 5.73 11.77 -13.42
N MET A 157 5.00 10.64 -13.31
CA MET A 157 3.54 10.58 -13.21
C MET A 157 2.84 11.19 -14.43
N SER A 158 3.50 11.16 -15.60
CA SER A 158 2.86 11.51 -16.87
C SER A 158 1.76 10.51 -17.23
N ASP A 159 0.91 10.85 -18.18
CA ASP A 159 -0.19 9.98 -18.62
C ASP A 159 0.30 8.65 -19.22
N GLU A 160 1.55 8.58 -19.68
CA GLU A 160 2.19 7.38 -20.22
C GLU A 160 2.35 6.25 -19.16
N LEU A 161 2.34 6.60 -17.86
CA LEU A 161 2.35 5.62 -16.77
C LEU A 161 1.04 4.82 -16.69
N TYR A 162 -0.04 5.32 -17.27
CA TYR A 162 -1.39 4.75 -17.12
C TYR A 162 -1.92 4.23 -18.46
N THR A 163 -2.66 3.12 -18.41
CA THR A 163 -3.34 2.58 -19.58
C THR A 163 -4.54 3.47 -19.94
N PRO A 164 -4.57 4.06 -21.14
CA PRO A 164 -5.66 4.94 -21.53
C PRO A 164 -7.01 4.23 -21.51
N ASN A 165 -8.05 4.91 -21.00
CA ASN A 165 -9.43 4.42 -20.95
C ASN A 165 -9.54 3.02 -20.28
N TYR A 166 -8.67 2.73 -19.32
CA TYR A 166 -8.71 1.47 -18.61
C TYR A 166 -10.07 1.27 -17.93
N SER A 167 -10.61 0.06 -18.04
CA SER A 167 -11.83 -0.37 -17.39
C SER A 167 -11.78 -1.86 -17.10
N THR A 168 -12.33 -2.26 -15.98
CA THR A 168 -12.57 -3.67 -15.62
C THR A 168 -13.94 -4.16 -16.09
N GLU A 169 -14.78 -3.29 -16.66
CA GLU A 169 -16.06 -3.69 -17.23
C GLU A 169 -15.83 -4.58 -18.45
N ASN A 170 -16.46 -5.75 -18.44
CA ASN A 170 -16.39 -6.75 -19.51
C ASN A 170 -14.99 -7.33 -19.78
N VAL A 171 -13.99 -7.03 -18.97
CA VAL A 171 -12.64 -7.57 -19.10
C VAL A 171 -12.25 -8.23 -17.79
N TYR A 172 -11.83 -9.50 -17.89
CA TYR A 172 -11.22 -10.16 -16.76
C TYR A 172 -9.88 -9.51 -16.46
N PHE A 173 -9.71 -8.96 -15.25
CA PHE A 173 -8.43 -8.38 -14.84
C PHE A 173 -7.33 -9.45 -14.92
N ASP A 174 -6.33 -9.22 -15.73
CA ASP A 174 -5.11 -9.98 -15.78
C ASP A 174 -3.93 -9.04 -15.49
N PRO A 175 -3.26 -9.17 -14.34
CA PRO A 175 -2.18 -8.27 -13.95
C PRO A 175 -0.99 -8.28 -14.92
N VAL A 176 -0.92 -9.26 -15.82
CA VAL A 176 0.15 -9.37 -16.82
C VAL A 176 -0.23 -8.71 -18.14
N THR A 177 -1.45 -8.97 -18.62
CA THR A 177 -1.89 -8.56 -19.97
C THR A 177 -2.87 -7.39 -19.96
N HIS A 178 -3.49 -7.12 -18.81
CA HIS A 178 -4.50 -6.07 -18.67
C HIS A 178 -4.33 -5.39 -17.29
N ASN A 179 -3.45 -4.40 -17.23
CA ASN A 179 -3.18 -3.61 -16.03
C ASN A 179 -3.46 -2.12 -16.30
N SER A 180 -3.92 -1.41 -15.28
CA SER A 180 -4.09 0.05 -15.32
C SER A 180 -2.76 0.80 -15.38
N LEU A 181 -1.69 0.20 -14.89
CA LEU A 181 -0.33 0.74 -14.99
C LEU A 181 0.40 0.13 -16.18
N THR A 182 1.05 0.97 -16.96
CA THR A 182 2.00 0.56 -17.99
C THR A 182 3.37 0.23 -17.37
N GLN A 183 4.33 -0.18 -18.20
CA GLN A 183 5.72 -0.38 -17.80
C GLN A 183 6.59 0.85 -18.15
N PHE A 184 6.00 2.05 -18.22
CA PHE A 184 6.71 3.26 -18.64
C PHE A 184 7.78 3.68 -17.62
N GLU A 185 7.45 3.67 -16.33
CA GLU A 185 8.38 3.95 -15.23
C GLU A 185 8.14 2.96 -14.07
N PRO A 186 9.17 2.69 -13.22
CA PRO A 186 8.98 1.82 -12.06
C PRO A 186 8.02 2.46 -11.07
N CYS A 187 6.99 1.70 -10.67
CA CYS A 187 5.94 2.17 -9.78
C CYS A 187 5.47 1.05 -8.86
N PHE A 188 5.34 1.36 -7.56
CA PHE A 188 4.77 0.45 -6.57
C PHE A 188 4.33 1.17 -5.30
N ASP A 189 3.34 0.60 -4.63
CA ASP A 189 3.06 0.85 -3.22
C ASP A 189 3.79 -0.21 -2.38
N ALA A 190 4.31 0.19 -1.22
CA ALA A 190 5.10 -0.71 -0.37
C ALA A 190 4.26 -1.88 0.20
N ALA A 191 2.96 -1.68 0.40
CA ALA A 191 2.05 -2.70 0.91
C ALA A 191 1.82 -3.88 -0.05
N THR A 192 2.14 -3.73 -1.34
CA THR A 192 2.11 -4.84 -2.29
C THR A 192 3.12 -5.94 -1.94
N PHE A 193 4.20 -5.61 -1.22
CA PHE A 193 5.27 -6.55 -0.87
C PHE A 193 5.05 -7.18 0.51
N VAL A 194 4.80 -8.49 0.53
CA VAL A 194 4.64 -9.31 1.74
C VAL A 194 5.97 -9.98 2.08
N ARG A 195 6.45 -9.82 3.31
CA ARG A 195 7.78 -10.22 3.75
C ARG A 195 7.75 -11.56 4.50
N CYS A 196 8.60 -12.49 4.09
CA CYS A 196 8.82 -13.78 4.74
C CYS A 196 10.33 -14.04 4.93
N GLY A 197 10.99 -13.24 5.74
CA GLY A 197 12.43 -13.31 5.92
C GLY A 197 13.19 -12.81 4.69
N LYS A 198 13.91 -13.70 4.00
CA LYS A 198 14.62 -13.38 2.74
C LYS A 198 13.74 -13.48 1.51
N ASP A 199 12.57 -14.05 1.63
CA ASP A 199 11.61 -14.21 0.55
C ASP A 199 10.53 -13.14 0.67
N ILE A 200 10.29 -12.42 -0.42
CA ILE A 200 9.31 -11.34 -0.50
C ILE A 200 8.36 -11.70 -1.62
N PHE A 201 7.08 -11.65 -1.34
CA PHE A 201 6.04 -12.00 -2.31
C PHE A 201 5.32 -10.74 -2.78
N TYR A 202 4.97 -10.68 -4.06
CA TYR A 202 4.17 -9.59 -4.62
C TYR A 202 3.27 -10.09 -5.75
N GLN A 203 2.25 -9.33 -6.05
CA GLN A 203 1.46 -9.44 -7.26
C GLN A 203 1.43 -8.08 -7.94
N PRO A 204 1.67 -7.98 -9.27
CA PRO A 204 1.33 -6.77 -10.00
C PRO A 204 -0.15 -6.45 -9.80
N ASP A 205 -0.45 -5.21 -9.48
CA ASP A 205 -1.79 -4.76 -9.11
C ASP A 205 -2.09 -3.34 -9.63
N ALA A 206 -3.17 -2.73 -9.16
CA ALA A 206 -3.59 -1.40 -9.58
C ALA A 206 -2.57 -0.29 -9.24
N VAL A 207 -1.65 -0.56 -8.29
CA VAL A 207 -0.68 0.42 -7.79
C VAL A 207 0.76 -0.03 -7.92
N THR A 208 1.00 -1.24 -8.48
CA THR A 208 2.35 -1.81 -8.63
C THR A 208 2.50 -2.47 -9.99
N ASN A 209 3.49 -2.01 -10.76
CA ASN A 209 3.86 -2.64 -12.04
C ASN A 209 5.09 -3.55 -11.91
N GLU A 210 5.34 -4.37 -12.94
CA GLU A 210 6.48 -5.29 -12.93
C GLU A 210 7.82 -4.56 -12.91
N PHE A 211 7.90 -3.40 -13.57
CA PHE A 211 9.12 -2.59 -13.58
C PHE A 211 9.51 -2.11 -12.16
N GLY A 212 8.52 -1.76 -11.32
CA GLY A 212 8.74 -1.44 -9.91
C GLY A 212 9.31 -2.60 -9.11
N ALA A 213 8.77 -3.80 -9.29
CA ALA A 213 9.27 -5.01 -8.65
C ALA A 213 10.67 -5.40 -9.16
N GLU A 214 10.95 -5.25 -10.46
CA GLU A 214 12.27 -5.47 -11.04
C GLU A 214 13.30 -4.48 -10.48
N TRP A 215 12.93 -3.21 -10.35
CA TRP A 215 13.80 -2.23 -9.70
C TRP A 215 14.12 -2.63 -8.27
N LEU A 216 13.10 -3.02 -7.50
CA LEU A 216 13.30 -3.45 -6.11
C LEU A 216 14.21 -4.67 -6.03
N GLN A 217 14.04 -5.69 -6.88
CA GLN A 217 14.93 -6.86 -6.91
C GLN A 217 16.37 -6.47 -7.21
N ARG A 218 16.61 -5.57 -8.17
CA ARG A 218 17.95 -5.08 -8.47
C ARG A 218 18.55 -4.28 -7.30
N HIS A 219 17.74 -3.47 -6.62
CA HIS A 219 18.16 -2.70 -5.46
C HIS A 219 18.58 -3.59 -4.29
N VAL A 220 17.77 -4.57 -3.95
CA VAL A 220 18.06 -5.46 -2.82
C VAL A 220 19.13 -6.52 -3.15
N GLY A 221 19.37 -6.80 -4.42
CA GLY A 221 20.33 -7.79 -4.90
C GLY A 221 20.08 -9.18 -4.32
N ASP A 222 21.16 -9.88 -3.94
CA ASP A 222 21.08 -11.23 -3.39
C ASP A 222 20.66 -11.28 -1.91
N ARG A 223 20.42 -10.13 -1.28
CA ARG A 223 19.96 -10.07 0.13
C ARG A 223 18.56 -10.64 0.28
N TYR A 224 17.70 -10.44 -0.73
CA TYR A 224 16.32 -10.89 -0.77
C TYR A 224 15.96 -11.46 -2.15
N ARG A 225 14.95 -12.32 -2.16
CA ARG A 225 14.35 -12.91 -3.38
C ARG A 225 12.92 -12.42 -3.48
N ILE A 226 12.59 -11.78 -4.60
CA ILE A 226 11.24 -11.27 -4.84
C ILE A 226 10.52 -12.27 -5.75
N HIS A 227 9.42 -12.83 -5.23
CA HIS A 227 8.61 -13.85 -5.88
C HIS A 227 7.31 -13.24 -6.38
N LYS A 228 7.09 -13.34 -7.68
CA LYS A 228 5.82 -12.97 -8.28
C LYS A 228 4.79 -14.05 -8.00
N MET A 229 3.60 -13.64 -7.57
CA MET A 229 2.42 -14.49 -7.41
C MET A 229 1.28 -13.95 -8.27
N ARG A 230 0.29 -14.81 -8.53
CA ARG A 230 -0.88 -14.43 -9.32
C ARG A 230 -2.13 -15.02 -8.70
N PHE A 231 -3.00 -14.15 -8.23
CA PHE A 231 -4.30 -14.51 -7.65
C PHE A 231 -5.44 -13.97 -8.53
N LYS A 232 -6.57 -14.67 -8.50
CA LYS A 232 -7.79 -14.21 -9.14
C LYS A 232 -8.37 -13.06 -8.33
N ASP A 233 -8.24 -11.84 -8.83
CA ASP A 233 -8.83 -10.66 -8.25
C ASP A 233 -9.36 -9.76 -9.37
N SER A 234 -10.53 -9.17 -9.19
CA SER A 234 -11.10 -8.22 -10.15
C SER A 234 -10.55 -6.80 -9.96
N HIS A 235 -10.10 -6.47 -8.75
CA HIS A 235 -9.60 -5.15 -8.38
C HIS A 235 -8.40 -5.30 -7.43
N PRO A 236 -7.29 -5.89 -7.88
CA PRO A 236 -6.16 -6.14 -7.00
C PRO A 236 -5.53 -4.83 -6.56
N GLU A 237 -5.44 -4.67 -5.27
CA GLU A 237 -4.67 -3.62 -4.61
C GLU A 237 -4.06 -4.25 -3.37
N HIS A 238 -2.74 -4.28 -3.32
CA HIS A 238 -1.92 -4.86 -2.27
C HIS A 238 -2.12 -6.38 -2.05
N LEU A 239 -1.02 -7.14 -2.05
CA LEU A 239 -1.06 -8.59 -1.88
C LEU A 239 -1.50 -9.01 -0.47
N ASP A 240 -1.27 -8.17 0.54
CA ASP A 240 -1.63 -8.45 1.94
C ASP A 240 -3.14 -8.59 2.19
N THR A 241 -3.98 -8.15 1.25
CA THR A 241 -5.43 -8.42 1.27
C THR A 241 -5.77 -9.84 0.84
N THR A 242 -4.81 -10.61 0.34
CA THR A 242 -5.00 -11.94 -0.24
C THR A 242 -4.13 -13.01 0.40
N LEU A 243 -2.90 -12.66 0.80
CA LEU A 243 -1.90 -13.56 1.36
C LEU A 243 -1.28 -12.94 2.61
N VAL A 244 -1.46 -13.57 3.78
CA VAL A 244 -0.96 -13.06 5.05
C VAL A 244 -0.19 -14.13 5.80
N PRO A 245 1.14 -14.08 5.85
CA PRO A 245 1.93 -14.91 6.74
C PRO A 245 1.70 -14.52 8.20
N ILE A 246 1.30 -15.49 9.02
CA ILE A 246 0.93 -15.28 10.44
C ILE A 246 2.08 -15.61 11.39
N ARG A 247 2.84 -16.63 11.04
CA ARG A 247 4.01 -17.13 11.77
C ARG A 247 4.81 -18.05 10.87
N PRO A 248 6.04 -18.42 11.24
CA PRO A 248 6.77 -19.44 10.49
C PRO A 248 5.93 -20.71 10.30
N GLY A 249 5.83 -21.16 9.07
CA GLY A 249 5.09 -22.36 8.70
C GLY A 249 3.56 -22.19 8.58
N LEU A 250 3.00 -20.96 8.70
CA LEU A 250 1.57 -20.72 8.53
C LEU A 250 1.29 -19.46 7.71
N VAL A 251 0.54 -19.63 6.64
CA VAL A 251 0.05 -18.53 5.80
C VAL A 251 -1.46 -18.63 5.60
N LEU A 252 -2.15 -17.50 5.76
CA LEU A 252 -3.57 -17.38 5.41
C LEU A 252 -3.71 -16.92 3.96
N THR A 253 -4.72 -17.45 3.27
CA THR A 253 -5.12 -17.05 1.92
C THR A 253 -6.58 -16.66 1.90
N ASN A 254 -6.93 -15.76 0.98
CA ASN A 254 -8.33 -15.43 0.75
C ASN A 254 -8.96 -16.46 -0.20
N PRO A 255 -9.94 -17.27 0.25
CA PRO A 255 -10.55 -18.31 -0.60
C PRO A 255 -11.32 -17.76 -1.81
N GLU A 256 -11.75 -16.48 -1.76
CA GLU A 256 -12.42 -15.81 -2.88
C GLU A 256 -11.43 -15.41 -3.99
N ARG A 257 -10.12 -15.47 -3.70
CA ARG A 257 -9.02 -15.08 -4.60
C ARG A 257 -8.03 -16.25 -4.77
N PRO A 258 -8.41 -17.32 -5.47
CA PRO A 258 -7.53 -18.49 -5.65
C PRO A 258 -6.26 -18.15 -6.43
N CYS A 259 -5.15 -18.78 -6.07
CA CYS A 259 -3.90 -18.70 -6.81
C CYS A 259 -4.05 -19.30 -8.22
N LEU A 260 -3.61 -18.58 -9.26
CA LEU A 260 -3.81 -18.94 -10.66
C LEU A 260 -2.60 -19.63 -11.30
N ASP A 261 -1.39 -19.36 -10.81
CA ASP A 261 -0.13 -19.78 -11.43
C ASP A 261 0.59 -20.89 -10.67
N GLY A 262 -0.02 -21.40 -9.60
CA GLY A 262 0.57 -22.43 -8.76
C GLY A 262 1.69 -21.93 -7.83
N SER A 263 1.99 -20.63 -7.80
CA SER A 263 3.05 -20.05 -6.95
C SER A 263 2.84 -20.31 -5.45
N ILE A 264 1.61 -20.53 -5.02
CA ILE A 264 1.29 -20.97 -3.64
C ILE A 264 1.97 -22.29 -3.27
N GLN A 265 2.35 -23.12 -4.24
CA GLN A 265 3.05 -24.38 -4.01
C GLN A 265 4.41 -24.16 -3.34
N LEU A 266 5.04 -22.98 -3.56
CA LEU A 266 6.31 -22.63 -2.90
C LEU A 266 6.19 -22.70 -1.37
N PHE A 267 5.07 -22.28 -0.80
CA PHE A 267 4.82 -22.38 0.64
C PHE A 267 4.73 -23.85 1.08
N LYS A 268 3.97 -24.67 0.35
CA LYS A 268 3.78 -26.09 0.67
C LYS A 268 5.08 -26.88 0.55
N ASP A 269 5.88 -26.61 -0.47
CA ASP A 269 7.18 -27.25 -0.70
C ASP A 269 8.20 -26.92 0.39
N ASN A 270 8.01 -25.78 1.10
CA ASN A 270 8.81 -25.38 2.24
C ASN A 270 8.14 -25.69 3.60
N ASN A 271 7.21 -26.63 3.62
CA ASN A 271 6.50 -27.11 4.82
C ASN A 271 5.65 -26.03 5.53
N TRP A 272 5.12 -25.10 4.76
CA TRP A 272 4.13 -24.14 5.27
C TRP A 272 2.73 -24.72 5.12
N GLU A 273 1.93 -24.57 6.14
CA GLU A 273 0.50 -24.79 6.11
C GLU A 273 -0.17 -23.57 5.43
N VAL A 274 -0.96 -23.85 4.39
CA VAL A 274 -1.76 -22.84 3.70
C VAL A 274 -3.20 -23.01 4.13
N VAL A 275 -3.74 -22.03 4.81
CA VAL A 275 -5.09 -22.08 5.41
C VAL A 275 -5.95 -20.99 4.79
N ASP A 276 -7.15 -21.32 4.40
CA ASP A 276 -8.13 -20.35 3.94
C ASP A 276 -8.63 -19.51 5.14
N ALA A 277 -8.60 -18.20 4.97
CA ALA A 277 -9.21 -17.29 5.92
C ALA A 277 -10.73 -17.53 5.99
N PRO A 278 -11.39 -17.29 7.13
CA PRO A 278 -12.85 -17.29 7.19
C PRO A 278 -13.44 -16.35 6.14
N ALA A 279 -14.61 -16.71 5.59
CA ALA A 279 -15.30 -15.85 4.64
C ALA A 279 -15.45 -14.44 5.21
N SER A 280 -15.13 -13.42 4.42
CA SER A 280 -15.23 -12.05 4.87
C SER A 280 -16.69 -11.70 5.19
N ILE A 281 -16.90 -11.07 6.33
CA ILE A 281 -18.17 -10.42 6.61
C ILE A 281 -18.16 -9.15 5.76
N ARG A 282 -19.04 -9.05 4.78
CA ARG A 282 -19.09 -7.90 3.82
C ARG A 282 -19.08 -6.54 4.51
N SER A 283 -19.60 -6.44 5.75
CA SER A 283 -19.55 -5.23 6.56
C SER A 283 -18.15 -4.85 7.04
N CYS A 284 -17.17 -5.76 7.07
CA CYS A 284 -15.78 -5.43 7.45
C CYS A 284 -15.02 -4.76 6.30
N LEU A 285 -15.36 -5.00 5.05
CA LEU A 285 -14.74 -4.33 3.88
C LEU A 285 -15.08 -2.84 3.82
N LEU A 286 -16.14 -2.40 4.49
CA LEU A 286 -16.57 -1.00 4.59
C LEU A 286 -15.61 -0.14 5.45
N TYR A 287 -14.84 -0.76 6.34
CA TYR A 287 -13.94 -0.05 7.26
C TYR A 287 -12.49 0.06 6.77
N THR A 288 -12.08 -0.74 5.81
CA THR A 288 -10.69 -0.75 5.32
C THR A 288 -10.46 0.11 4.09
N SER A 289 -11.53 0.54 3.42
CA SER A 289 -11.46 1.52 2.35
C SER A 289 -12.78 2.29 2.35
N PRO A 290 -12.81 3.55 2.78
CA PRO A 290 -14.01 4.36 2.65
C PRO A 290 -14.33 4.56 1.18
N SER A 291 -15.11 3.62 0.61
CA SER A 291 -15.69 3.79 -0.71
C SER A 291 -16.79 4.84 -0.62
N PRO A 292 -16.89 5.79 -1.56
CA PRO A 292 -18.00 6.74 -1.64
C PRO A 292 -19.38 6.09 -1.74
N ARG A 293 -19.48 4.77 -2.03
CA ARG A 293 -20.73 4.03 -2.09
C ARG A 293 -21.46 3.92 -0.76
N ASP A 294 -20.76 4.08 0.35
CA ASP A 294 -21.33 3.85 1.68
C ASP A 294 -22.04 5.09 2.26
N ALA A 295 -21.92 6.23 1.61
CA ALA A 295 -22.56 7.48 2.02
C ALA A 295 -24.03 7.62 1.56
N HIS A 296 -24.55 6.69 0.77
CA HIS A 296 -25.88 6.78 0.19
C HIS A 296 -26.92 5.74 0.69
N GLU A 297 -26.57 4.87 1.63
CA GLU A 297 -27.50 3.87 2.19
C GLU A 297 -27.74 4.04 3.70
N SER A 298 -27.87 5.27 4.18
CA SER A 298 -28.37 5.53 5.54
C SER A 298 -29.46 6.59 5.55
#